data_87b2b8eed4bb35eadb847d15e7af1f93
#
_entry.id   87b2b8eed4bb35eadb847d15e7af1f93
#
_cell.length_a   1.000
_cell.length_b   1.000
_cell.length_c   1.000
_cell.angle_alpha   90.00
_cell.angle_beta   90.00
_cell.angle_gamma   90.00
#
_symmetry.space_group_name_H-M   'P 1'
#
loop_
_entity.id
_entity.type
_entity.pdbx_description
1 polymer ?
#
loop_
_entity_poly.entity_id
_entity_poly.type
_entity_poly.pdbx_seq_one_letter_code
_entity_poly.pdbx_strand_id
1 'polypeptide(L)'
;MYSLVIDCSHKENFIGLFENTDCWLLERKFHGQPFEELIDNLKCLLAENSINLSEISHFYTPHSPGSTLGIRVTEMMIHGLLKTSCPSAELTQYNGLHFSALLLEEDSHEANSNNYLITEKGRLSWSVLKIDTNLKLRPEIQPLSAEALSKLDGNFFYIPQLKTWSNPPLNAKELTYSPHLFLKPIKLLSTLKIDLSLLSPTNNTYVKWNQK
;
A
#
# COMPACT_ATOMS: atom_id res chain seq x y z
N MET A 1 5.70 -22.87 0.99
CA MET A 1 4.95 -21.93 1.84
C MET A 1 4.74 -20.66 1.05
N TYR A 2 3.54 -20.10 1.09
CA TYR A 2 3.15 -19.00 0.21
C TYR A 2 2.99 -17.70 0.98
N SER A 3 3.22 -16.59 0.29
CA SER A 3 2.91 -15.23 0.76
C SER A 3 1.74 -14.67 -0.04
N LEU A 4 0.82 -13.99 0.62
CA LEU A 4 -0.39 -13.45 0.02
C LEU A 4 -0.47 -11.94 0.22
N VAL A 5 -0.56 -11.20 -0.89
CA VAL A 5 -0.85 -9.76 -0.89
C VAL A 5 -2.33 -9.56 -1.12
N ILE A 6 -2.96 -8.74 -0.29
CA ILE A 6 -4.35 -8.32 -0.47
C ILE A 6 -4.41 -6.80 -0.36
N ASP A 7 -4.77 -6.15 -1.44
CA ASP A 7 -4.86 -4.69 -1.52
C ASP A 7 -6.20 -4.24 -2.08
N CYS A 8 -7.06 -3.73 -1.21
CA CYS A 8 -8.33 -3.10 -1.56
C CYS A 8 -8.34 -1.60 -1.21
N SER A 9 -7.19 -0.98 -1.24
CA SER A 9 -7.04 0.44 -0.86
C SER A 9 -7.42 1.42 -1.96
N HIS A 10 -7.43 0.98 -3.22
CA HIS A 10 -7.69 1.83 -4.39
C HIS A 10 -8.84 1.30 -5.24
N LYS A 11 -8.99 1.87 -6.45
CA LYS A 11 -10.10 1.56 -7.36
C LYS A 11 -10.06 0.11 -7.88
N GLU A 12 -8.88 -0.41 -8.14
CA GLU A 12 -8.65 -1.80 -8.50
C GLU A 12 -8.27 -2.56 -7.24
N ASN A 13 -9.05 -3.57 -6.87
CA ASN A 13 -8.71 -4.49 -5.81
C ASN A 13 -7.78 -5.56 -6.36
N PHE A 14 -6.85 -6.02 -5.53
CA PHE A 14 -5.83 -6.95 -5.94
C PHE A 14 -5.62 -8.06 -4.90
N ILE A 15 -5.49 -9.28 -5.38
CA ILE A 15 -5.02 -10.44 -4.61
C ILE A 15 -3.88 -11.05 -5.40
N GLY A 16 -2.72 -11.23 -4.78
CA GLY A 16 -1.56 -11.85 -5.40
C GLY A 16 -0.90 -12.86 -4.48
N LEU A 17 -0.61 -14.04 -5.00
CA LEU A 17 0.09 -15.11 -4.30
C LEU A 17 1.47 -15.29 -4.90
N PHE A 18 2.48 -15.44 -4.06
CA PHE A 18 3.85 -15.71 -4.47
C PHE A 18 4.57 -16.62 -3.48
N GLU A 19 5.60 -17.29 -3.93
CA GLU A 19 6.48 -18.13 -3.10
C GLU A 19 7.85 -17.46 -2.93
N ASN A 20 8.31 -16.80 -3.98
CA ASN A 20 9.51 -15.98 -4.00
C ASN A 20 9.20 -14.64 -4.67
N THR A 21 10.10 -13.67 -4.55
CA THR A 21 9.89 -12.30 -5.04
C THR A 21 10.15 -12.11 -6.54
N ASP A 22 10.35 -13.17 -7.31
CA ASP A 22 10.67 -13.05 -8.73
C ASP A 22 9.43 -12.88 -9.59
N CYS A 23 8.34 -13.60 -9.26
CA CYS A 23 7.09 -13.51 -10.00
C CYS A 23 5.88 -13.88 -9.13
N TRP A 24 4.73 -13.42 -9.56
CA TRP A 24 3.46 -13.91 -9.05
C TRP A 24 3.26 -15.37 -9.47
N LEU A 25 2.90 -16.19 -8.50
CA LEU A 25 2.39 -17.53 -8.80
C LEU A 25 0.95 -17.42 -9.33
N LEU A 26 0.15 -16.60 -8.67
CA LEU A 26 -1.23 -16.31 -9.01
C LEU A 26 -1.54 -14.84 -8.73
N GLU A 27 -2.36 -14.25 -9.56
CA GLU A 27 -2.89 -12.91 -9.31
C GLU A 27 -4.34 -12.79 -9.77
N ARG A 28 -5.12 -11.95 -9.08
CA ARG A 28 -6.48 -11.62 -9.45
C ARG A 28 -6.78 -10.15 -9.14
N LYS A 29 -7.36 -9.49 -10.13
CA LYS A 29 -7.87 -8.13 -10.04
C LYS A 29 -9.39 -8.14 -10.10
N PHE A 30 -10.04 -7.29 -9.32
CA PHE A 30 -11.48 -7.14 -9.34
C PHE A 30 -11.89 -5.71 -8.96
N HIS A 31 -13.09 -5.28 -9.37
CA HIS A 31 -13.55 -3.90 -9.22
C HIS A 31 -14.79 -3.75 -8.35
N GLY A 32 -15.30 -4.84 -7.81
CA GLY A 32 -16.46 -4.84 -6.93
C GLY A 32 -16.17 -4.31 -5.53
N GLN A 33 -17.20 -4.29 -4.70
CA GLN A 33 -17.04 -3.86 -3.31
C GLN A 33 -16.26 -4.92 -2.51
N PRO A 34 -15.19 -4.53 -1.81
CA PRO A 34 -14.36 -5.50 -1.09
C PRO A 34 -15.15 -6.38 -0.09
N PHE A 35 -16.13 -5.81 0.60
CA PHE A 35 -16.92 -6.56 1.58
C PHE A 35 -17.86 -7.60 0.96
N GLU A 36 -18.18 -7.48 -0.33
CA GLU A 36 -19.03 -8.44 -1.07
C GLU A 36 -18.19 -9.50 -1.79
N GLU A 37 -17.07 -9.11 -2.37
CA GLU A 37 -16.38 -9.92 -3.37
C GLU A 37 -15.02 -10.48 -2.90
N LEU A 38 -14.39 -9.87 -1.89
CA LEU A 38 -13.00 -10.22 -1.51
C LEU A 38 -12.86 -11.70 -1.12
N ILE A 39 -13.77 -12.21 -0.27
CA ILE A 39 -13.70 -13.59 0.21
C ILE A 39 -13.89 -14.57 -0.92
N ASP A 40 -14.84 -14.33 -1.82
CA ASP A 40 -15.13 -15.22 -2.93
C ASP A 40 -14.00 -15.20 -3.97
N ASN A 41 -13.42 -14.03 -4.26
CA ASN A 41 -12.26 -13.93 -5.14
C ASN A 41 -11.05 -14.67 -4.55
N LEU A 42 -10.81 -14.58 -3.24
CA LEU A 42 -9.74 -15.31 -2.58
C LEU A 42 -9.98 -16.83 -2.64
N LYS A 43 -11.20 -17.29 -2.31
CA LYS A 43 -11.56 -18.73 -2.38
C LYS A 43 -11.38 -19.28 -3.80
N CYS A 44 -11.88 -18.57 -4.81
CA CYS A 44 -11.74 -18.98 -6.20
C CYS A 44 -10.27 -19.08 -6.60
N LEU A 45 -9.45 -18.06 -6.28
CA LEU A 45 -8.03 -18.04 -6.60
C LEU A 45 -7.31 -19.27 -6.03
N LEU A 46 -7.56 -19.58 -4.76
CA LEU A 46 -6.92 -20.72 -4.09
C LEU A 46 -7.43 -22.06 -4.60
N ALA A 47 -8.75 -22.21 -4.82
CA ALA A 47 -9.38 -23.43 -5.28
C ALA A 47 -8.95 -23.81 -6.71
N GLU A 48 -8.87 -22.85 -7.63
CA GLU A 48 -8.41 -23.05 -9.01
C GLU A 48 -7.00 -23.65 -9.08
N ASN A 49 -6.22 -23.49 -8.02
CA ASN A 49 -4.83 -23.92 -7.97
C ASN A 49 -4.56 -24.97 -6.89
N SER A 50 -5.62 -25.50 -6.26
CA SER A 50 -5.53 -26.55 -5.23
C SER A 50 -4.64 -26.17 -4.03
N ILE A 51 -4.60 -24.88 -3.67
CA ILE A 51 -3.83 -24.33 -2.55
C ILE A 51 -4.75 -24.18 -1.33
N ASN A 52 -4.28 -24.67 -0.18
CA ASN A 52 -4.99 -24.52 1.08
C ASN A 52 -4.57 -23.24 1.81
N LEU A 53 -5.50 -22.61 2.52
CA LEU A 53 -5.20 -21.45 3.37
C LEU A 53 -4.09 -21.72 4.39
N SER A 54 -4.02 -22.94 4.93
CA SER A 54 -2.98 -23.35 5.88
C SER A 54 -1.55 -23.35 5.32
N GLU A 55 -1.39 -23.26 3.99
CA GLU A 55 -0.09 -23.15 3.33
C GLU A 55 0.40 -21.71 3.22
N ILE A 56 -0.45 -20.71 3.59
CA ILE A 56 -0.08 -19.30 3.65
C ILE A 56 0.70 -19.05 4.95
N SER A 57 1.91 -18.56 4.80
CA SER A 57 2.80 -18.21 5.92
C SER A 57 2.90 -16.72 6.17
N HIS A 58 2.50 -15.90 5.19
CA HIS A 58 2.62 -14.46 5.33
C HIS A 58 1.54 -13.70 4.56
N PHE A 59 0.97 -12.67 5.19
CA PHE A 59 0.03 -11.73 4.60
C PHE A 59 0.65 -10.35 4.49
N TYR A 60 0.40 -9.69 3.36
CA TYR A 60 0.76 -8.29 3.13
C TYR A 60 -0.49 -7.49 2.80
N THR A 61 -0.65 -6.32 3.43
CA THR A 61 -1.77 -5.41 3.14
C THR A 61 -1.37 -3.95 3.37
N PRO A 62 -1.87 -2.99 2.58
CA PRO A 62 -1.64 -1.59 2.87
C PRO A 62 -2.45 -1.17 4.11
N HIS A 63 -1.87 -0.28 4.95
CA HIS A 63 -2.62 0.35 6.03
C HIS A 63 -3.08 1.77 5.68
N SER A 64 -2.43 2.42 4.74
CA SER A 64 -2.72 3.77 4.21
C SER A 64 -1.80 4.09 3.01
N PRO A 65 -2.06 5.12 2.23
CA PRO A 65 -3.34 5.81 2.07
C PRO A 65 -4.31 4.96 1.26
N GLY A 66 -5.60 5.33 1.25
CA GLY A 66 -6.57 4.68 0.40
C GLY A 66 -8.00 4.61 0.98
N SER A 67 -8.81 3.76 0.41
CA SER A 67 -10.17 3.48 0.86
C SER A 67 -10.18 2.95 2.29
N THR A 68 -10.68 3.74 3.23
CA THR A 68 -10.81 3.31 4.63
C THR A 68 -11.63 2.03 4.77
N LEU A 69 -12.69 1.88 3.97
CA LEU A 69 -13.52 0.68 3.98
C LEU A 69 -12.75 -0.52 3.43
N GLY A 70 -12.11 -0.37 2.27
CA GLY A 70 -11.34 -1.45 1.65
C GLY A 70 -10.22 -1.95 2.55
N ILE A 71 -9.43 -1.03 3.13
CA ILE A 71 -8.35 -1.37 4.07
C ILE A 71 -8.90 -2.13 5.29
N ARG A 72 -9.96 -1.63 5.93
CA ARG A 72 -10.54 -2.27 7.13
C ARG A 72 -11.13 -3.65 6.84
N VAL A 73 -11.82 -3.81 5.71
CA VAL A 73 -12.39 -5.11 5.31
C VAL A 73 -11.26 -6.12 5.12
N THR A 74 -10.19 -5.73 4.43
CA THR A 74 -9.01 -6.59 4.23
C THR A 74 -8.35 -6.96 5.56
N GLU A 75 -8.10 -5.99 6.44
CA GLU A 75 -7.51 -6.22 7.76
C GLU A 75 -8.38 -7.17 8.61
N MET A 76 -9.68 -6.93 8.67
CA MET A 76 -10.61 -7.78 9.43
C MET A 76 -10.62 -9.21 8.91
N MET A 77 -10.63 -9.39 7.58
CA MET A 77 -10.55 -10.71 6.97
C MET A 77 -9.24 -11.42 7.33
N ILE A 78 -8.08 -10.75 7.16
CA ILE A 78 -6.78 -11.34 7.49
C ILE A 78 -6.72 -11.71 8.97
N HIS A 79 -7.15 -10.83 9.88
CA HIS A 79 -7.20 -11.14 11.31
C HIS A 79 -8.12 -12.33 11.63
N GLY A 80 -9.22 -12.49 10.90
CA GLY A 80 -10.06 -13.68 10.98
C GLY A 80 -9.31 -14.95 10.56
N LEU A 81 -8.60 -14.91 9.43
CA LEU A 81 -7.81 -16.03 8.93
C LEU A 81 -6.66 -16.41 9.87
N LEU A 82 -5.96 -15.42 10.44
CA LEU A 82 -4.90 -15.65 11.44
C LEU A 82 -5.43 -16.33 12.71
N LYS A 83 -6.68 -16.14 13.08
CA LYS A 83 -7.30 -16.81 14.24
C LYS A 83 -7.86 -18.19 13.94
N THR A 84 -8.08 -18.52 12.68
CA THR A 84 -8.77 -19.75 12.29
C THR A 84 -7.94 -20.67 11.41
N SER A 85 -7.67 -20.24 10.18
CA SER A 85 -7.11 -21.10 9.13
C SER A 85 -5.60 -21.00 8.99
N CYS A 86 -5.01 -19.88 9.43
CA CYS A 86 -3.58 -19.58 9.27
C CYS A 86 -2.94 -19.11 10.60
N PRO A 87 -3.04 -19.87 11.71
CA PRO A 87 -2.64 -19.37 13.04
C PRO A 87 -1.13 -19.11 13.18
N SER A 88 -0.32 -19.69 12.31
CA SER A 88 1.15 -19.51 12.29
C SER A 88 1.62 -18.49 11.28
N ALA A 89 0.71 -17.89 10.50
CA ALA A 89 1.07 -16.89 9.50
C ALA A 89 1.31 -15.51 10.15
N GLU A 90 2.18 -14.74 9.52
CA GLU A 90 2.50 -13.37 9.93
C GLU A 90 1.74 -12.35 9.07
N LEU A 91 1.53 -11.16 9.62
CA LEU A 91 0.97 -10.02 8.90
C LEU A 91 1.96 -8.87 8.86
N THR A 92 2.28 -8.42 7.66
CA THR A 92 3.02 -7.18 7.43
C THR A 92 2.09 -6.15 6.78
N GLN A 93 1.97 -5.01 7.42
CA GLN A 93 1.28 -3.85 6.87
C GLN A 93 2.29 -2.88 6.27
N TYR A 94 1.99 -2.31 5.11
CA TYR A 94 2.86 -1.35 4.45
C TYR A 94 2.14 -0.04 4.13
N ASN A 95 2.91 1.03 3.95
CA ASN A 95 2.36 2.31 3.50
C ASN A 95 2.48 2.44 1.99
N GLY A 96 1.35 2.71 1.32
CA GLY A 96 1.28 2.83 -0.14
C GLY A 96 2.13 3.96 -0.73
N LEU A 97 2.39 5.05 0.04
CA LEU A 97 3.29 6.11 -0.42
C LEU A 97 4.75 5.64 -0.42
N HIS A 98 5.21 4.97 0.63
CA HIS A 98 6.56 4.40 0.65
C HIS A 98 6.74 3.35 -0.45
N PHE A 99 5.73 2.49 -0.63
CA PHE A 99 5.69 1.52 -1.71
C PHE A 99 5.84 2.17 -3.09
N SER A 100 5.07 3.23 -3.36
CA SER A 100 5.11 3.94 -4.64
C SER A 100 6.40 4.75 -4.83
N ALA A 101 6.99 5.26 -3.75
CA ALA A 101 8.28 5.93 -3.81
C ALA A 101 9.39 4.99 -4.26
N LEU A 102 9.41 3.76 -3.75
CA LEU A 102 10.37 2.72 -4.18
C LEU A 102 10.24 2.38 -5.67
N LEU A 103 9.03 2.43 -6.24
CA LEU A 103 8.84 2.23 -7.68
C LEU A 103 9.34 3.41 -8.52
N LEU A 104 9.26 4.65 -8.00
CA LEU A 104 9.70 5.84 -8.70
C LEU A 104 11.23 6.01 -8.74
N GLU A 105 11.94 5.50 -7.74
CA GLU A 105 13.41 5.63 -7.67
C GLU A 105 14.12 4.88 -8.80
N GLU A 106 13.51 3.79 -9.31
CA GLU A 106 14.07 3.06 -10.47
C GLU A 106 14.01 3.89 -11.77
N ASP A 107 13.04 4.82 -11.88
CA ASP A 107 12.77 5.57 -13.13
C ASP A 107 13.31 7.01 -13.13
N SER A 108 13.72 7.57 -11.96
CA SER A 108 14.06 8.99 -11.86
C SER A 108 15.56 9.27 -11.85
N HIS A 109 16.11 9.65 -13.01
CA HIS A 109 17.51 10.07 -13.16
C HIS A 109 17.77 11.57 -12.91
N GLU A 110 16.81 12.34 -12.45
CA GLU A 110 17.01 13.77 -12.16
C GLU A 110 17.51 13.99 -10.72
N ALA A 111 18.81 13.89 -10.55
CA ALA A 111 19.50 13.87 -9.26
C ALA A 111 19.46 15.19 -8.44
N ASN A 112 18.90 16.29 -8.96
CA ASN A 112 19.03 17.63 -8.35
C ASN A 112 17.73 18.34 -8.01
N SER A 113 16.56 17.73 -8.17
CA SER A 113 15.27 18.35 -7.84
C SER A 113 14.65 17.72 -6.59
N ASN A 114 14.02 18.56 -5.75
CA ASN A 114 13.17 18.04 -4.69
C ASN A 114 11.96 17.35 -5.32
N ASN A 115 11.81 16.05 -5.10
CA ASN A 115 10.67 15.26 -5.57
C ASN A 115 9.77 14.93 -4.40
N TYR A 116 8.48 15.11 -4.57
CA TYR A 116 7.47 14.84 -3.54
C TYR A 116 6.40 13.91 -4.08
N LEU A 117 6.12 12.85 -3.34
CA LEU A 117 4.97 12.00 -3.59
C LEU A 117 3.83 12.45 -2.68
N ILE A 118 2.68 12.76 -3.26
CA ILE A 118 1.55 13.33 -2.55
C ILE A 118 0.27 12.53 -2.78
N THR A 119 -0.58 12.52 -1.78
CA THR A 119 -1.95 12.02 -1.88
C THR A 119 -2.84 12.74 -0.89
N GLU A 120 -4.14 12.81 -1.18
CA GLU A 120 -5.08 13.42 -0.26
C GLU A 120 -5.21 12.61 1.03
N LYS A 121 -5.19 13.29 2.18
CA LYS A 121 -5.46 12.72 3.49
C LYS A 121 -6.91 12.98 3.95
N GLY A 122 -7.56 13.94 3.33
CA GLY A 122 -8.91 14.39 3.64
C GLY A 122 -9.14 15.81 3.11
N ARG A 123 -10.22 16.46 3.49
CA ARG A 123 -10.50 17.82 3.05
C ARG A 123 -9.36 18.77 3.44
N LEU A 124 -8.78 19.46 2.46
CA LEU A 124 -7.72 20.48 2.62
C LEU A 124 -6.41 19.97 3.25
N SER A 125 -6.20 18.66 3.35
CA SER A 125 -4.96 18.11 3.87
C SER A 125 -4.37 17.04 2.98
N TRP A 126 -3.04 17.02 2.89
CA TRP A 126 -2.24 16.15 2.03
C TRP A 126 -1.27 15.33 2.85
N SER A 127 -1.11 14.08 2.52
CA SER A 127 0.04 13.26 2.95
C SER A 127 1.16 13.49 1.96
N VAL A 128 2.29 13.96 2.43
CA VAL A 128 3.44 14.34 1.60
C VAL A 128 4.65 13.52 2.03
N LEU A 129 5.25 12.83 1.09
CA LEU A 129 6.48 12.10 1.24
C LEU A 129 7.55 12.74 0.37
N LYS A 130 8.62 13.26 0.95
CA LYS A 130 9.78 13.70 0.18
C LYS A 130 10.54 12.44 -0.30
N ILE A 131 10.74 12.33 -1.61
CA ILE A 131 11.52 11.23 -2.18
C ILE A 131 12.98 11.59 -2.01
N ASP A 132 13.70 10.79 -1.24
CA ASP A 132 15.13 10.92 -1.04
C ASP A 132 15.82 9.72 -1.72
N THR A 133 16.89 9.97 -2.45
CA THR A 133 17.71 8.93 -3.09
C THR A 133 18.39 8.00 -2.06
N ASN A 134 18.31 8.33 -0.78
CA ASN A 134 18.88 7.52 0.29
C ASN A 134 17.80 6.65 0.96
N LEU A 135 17.48 5.51 0.34
CA LEU A 135 16.51 4.51 0.81
C LEU A 135 16.72 4.03 2.27
N LYS A 136 17.90 4.25 2.85
CA LYS A 136 18.23 3.80 4.22
C LYS A 136 17.54 4.62 5.30
N LEU A 137 17.11 5.84 4.98
CA LEU A 137 16.38 6.71 5.89
C LEU A 137 14.91 6.63 5.48
N ARG A 138 14.07 6.07 6.33
CA ARG A 138 12.62 6.11 6.16
C ARG A 138 12.16 7.57 6.15
N PRO A 139 11.84 8.15 4.98
CA PRO A 139 11.37 9.52 4.95
C PRO A 139 10.01 9.59 5.64
N GLU A 140 9.85 10.55 6.54
CA GLU A 140 8.60 10.74 7.28
C GLU A 140 7.50 11.27 6.34
N ILE A 141 6.32 10.67 6.44
CA ILE A 141 5.13 11.18 5.74
C ILE A 141 4.56 12.32 6.56
N GLN A 142 4.64 13.53 6.00
CA GLN A 142 4.17 14.74 6.66
C GLN A 142 2.74 15.09 6.23
N PRO A 143 1.83 15.36 7.17
CA PRO A 143 0.54 15.95 6.84
C PRO A 143 0.72 17.45 6.60
N LEU A 144 0.37 17.93 5.40
CA LEU A 144 0.42 19.35 5.05
C LEU A 144 -0.96 19.87 4.64
N SER A 145 -1.23 21.15 4.94
CA SER A 145 -2.36 21.86 4.37
C SER A 145 -2.12 22.17 2.89
N ALA A 146 -3.18 22.44 2.12
CA ALA A 146 -3.05 22.86 0.73
C ALA A 146 -2.18 24.13 0.59
N GLU A 147 -2.31 25.06 1.54
CA GLU A 147 -1.48 26.29 1.57
C GLU A 147 0.00 25.97 1.84
N ALA A 148 0.30 25.06 2.78
CA ALA A 148 1.67 24.65 3.05
C ALA A 148 2.28 23.88 1.87
N LEU A 149 1.49 23.03 1.20
CA LEU A 149 1.90 22.31 0.00
C LEU A 149 2.26 23.27 -1.15
N SER A 150 1.48 24.35 -1.35
CA SER A 150 1.73 25.33 -2.42
C SER A 150 3.02 26.15 -2.22
N LYS A 151 3.60 26.14 -1.02
CA LYS A 151 4.87 26.81 -0.70
C LYS A 151 6.10 25.93 -0.92
N LEU A 152 5.91 24.63 -1.17
CA LEU A 152 7.00 23.74 -1.49
C LEU A 152 7.45 23.96 -2.94
N ASP A 153 8.76 24.01 -3.13
CA ASP A 153 9.39 24.08 -4.44
C ASP A 153 9.91 22.68 -4.82
N GLY A 154 9.49 22.18 -5.99
CA GLY A 154 9.90 20.86 -6.48
C GLY A 154 8.88 20.22 -7.43
N ASN A 155 9.15 18.97 -7.78
CA ASN A 155 8.28 18.16 -8.62
C ASN A 155 7.31 17.36 -7.73
N PHE A 156 6.04 17.35 -8.11
CA PHE A 156 5.01 16.62 -7.41
C PHE A 156 4.53 15.42 -8.22
N PHE A 157 4.48 14.26 -7.57
CA PHE A 157 3.86 13.04 -8.09
C PHE A 157 2.61 12.76 -7.25
N TYR A 158 1.46 12.66 -7.89
CA TYR A 158 0.17 12.58 -7.22
C TYR A 158 -0.47 11.22 -7.40
N ILE A 159 -0.84 10.56 -6.30
CA ILE A 159 -1.63 9.34 -6.30
C ILE A 159 -3.08 9.72 -5.97
N PRO A 160 -4.02 9.61 -6.94
CA PRO A 160 -5.41 9.95 -6.70
C PRO A 160 -6.09 8.95 -5.76
N GLN A 161 -6.95 9.46 -4.90
CA GLN A 161 -7.84 8.66 -4.06
C GLN A 161 -9.14 8.31 -4.78
N LEU A 162 -9.90 7.33 -4.27
CA LEU A 162 -11.24 6.99 -4.80
C LEU A 162 -12.20 8.17 -4.80
N LYS A 163 -12.10 9.03 -3.78
CA LYS A 163 -12.84 10.30 -3.68
C LYS A 163 -11.82 11.42 -3.60
N THR A 164 -11.86 12.29 -4.58
CA THR A 164 -11.05 13.50 -4.60
C THR A 164 -11.81 14.63 -3.91
N TRP A 165 -11.15 15.33 -3.00
CA TRP A 165 -11.71 16.46 -2.25
C TRP A 165 -11.11 17.79 -2.70
N SER A 166 -9.91 17.74 -3.27
CA SER A 166 -9.11 18.90 -3.66
C SER A 166 -8.37 18.62 -4.96
N ASN A 167 -8.11 19.65 -5.73
CA ASN A 167 -7.26 19.51 -6.91
C ASN A 167 -5.79 19.45 -6.47
N PRO A 168 -4.98 18.54 -7.07
CA PRO A 168 -3.54 18.55 -6.87
C PRO A 168 -2.90 19.84 -7.41
N PRO A 169 -1.65 20.16 -7.03
CA PRO A 169 -0.90 21.24 -7.65
C PRO A 169 -0.89 21.13 -9.19
N LEU A 170 -0.93 22.27 -9.89
CA LEU A 170 -1.04 22.31 -11.36
C LEU A 170 0.11 21.58 -12.10
N ASN A 171 1.28 21.49 -11.47
CA ASN A 171 2.45 20.79 -12.01
C ASN A 171 2.59 19.36 -11.51
N ALA A 172 1.59 18.81 -10.80
CA ALA A 172 1.66 17.45 -10.29
C ALA A 172 1.44 16.43 -11.42
N LYS A 173 2.39 15.48 -11.55
CA LYS A 173 2.27 14.33 -12.42
C LYS A 173 1.44 13.25 -11.74
N GLU A 174 0.33 12.85 -12.34
CA GLU A 174 -0.49 11.77 -11.82
C GLU A 174 0.22 10.41 -11.96
N LEU A 175 0.18 9.62 -10.89
CA LEU A 175 0.67 8.26 -10.86
C LEU A 175 -0.46 7.28 -10.61
N THR A 176 -0.47 6.21 -11.36
CA THR A 176 -1.38 5.10 -11.11
C THR A 176 -0.82 4.23 -10.00
N TYR A 177 -1.58 4.07 -8.91
CA TYR A 177 -1.25 3.10 -7.88
C TYR A 177 -1.46 1.68 -8.42
N SER A 178 -0.43 0.85 -8.33
CA SER A 178 -0.40 -0.44 -9.02
C SER A 178 0.08 -1.58 -8.10
N PRO A 179 -0.83 -2.19 -7.31
CA PRO A 179 -0.46 -3.22 -6.33
C PRO A 179 0.16 -4.48 -6.97
N HIS A 180 -0.10 -4.76 -8.25
CA HIS A 180 0.53 -5.86 -8.96
C HIS A 180 2.06 -5.70 -9.11
N LEU A 181 2.60 -4.50 -8.91
CA LEU A 181 4.04 -4.25 -8.90
C LEU A 181 4.70 -4.52 -7.55
N PHE A 182 3.94 -5.00 -6.54
CA PHE A 182 4.39 -5.19 -5.16
C PHE A 182 5.69 -6.00 -5.04
N LEU A 183 5.91 -6.97 -5.91
CA LEU A 183 7.12 -7.80 -5.84
C LEU A 183 8.40 -7.02 -6.10
N LYS A 184 8.38 -5.95 -6.90
CA LYS A 184 9.57 -5.14 -7.20
C LYS A 184 10.14 -4.45 -5.96
N PRO A 185 9.40 -3.63 -5.19
CA PRO A 185 9.87 -3.06 -3.94
C PRO A 185 10.31 -4.10 -2.92
N ILE A 186 9.59 -5.22 -2.80
CA ILE A 186 9.96 -6.29 -1.87
C ILE A 186 11.30 -6.91 -2.24
N LYS A 187 11.52 -7.19 -3.51
CA LYS A 187 12.81 -7.69 -4.01
C LYS A 187 13.94 -6.70 -3.77
N LEU A 188 13.69 -5.40 -4.01
CA LEU A 188 14.65 -4.33 -3.75
C LEU A 188 15.02 -4.26 -2.25
N LEU A 189 14.04 -4.25 -1.37
CA LEU A 189 14.26 -4.21 0.08
C LEU A 189 15.03 -5.44 0.56
N SER A 190 14.71 -6.63 0.07
CA SER A 190 15.43 -7.87 0.38
C SER A 190 16.89 -7.80 -0.08
N THR A 191 17.15 -7.26 -1.28
CA THR A 191 18.50 -7.08 -1.83
C THR A 191 19.32 -6.11 -0.98
N LEU A 192 18.70 -5.03 -0.52
CA LEU A 192 19.32 -4.01 0.33
C LEU A 192 19.42 -4.42 1.80
N LYS A 193 18.87 -5.60 2.18
CA LYS A 193 18.73 -6.06 3.57
C LYS A 193 18.02 -5.05 4.48
N ILE A 194 17.03 -4.36 3.93
CA ILE A 194 16.17 -3.42 4.66
C ILE A 194 14.95 -4.17 5.15
N ASP A 195 14.64 -4.03 6.45
CA ASP A 195 13.49 -4.66 7.07
C ASP A 195 12.18 -4.04 6.55
N LEU A 196 11.25 -4.90 6.11
CA LEU A 196 9.89 -4.52 5.71
C LEU A 196 9.10 -3.82 6.81
N SER A 197 9.44 -4.05 8.07
CA SER A 197 8.85 -3.33 9.20
C SER A 197 9.03 -1.81 9.09
N LEU A 198 10.04 -1.36 8.34
CA LEU A 198 10.24 0.06 8.02
C LEU A 198 9.11 0.64 7.16
N LEU A 199 8.38 -0.17 6.42
CA LEU A 199 7.18 0.25 5.67
C LEU A 199 5.91 0.16 6.52
N SER A 200 5.99 -0.42 7.72
CA SER A 200 4.86 -0.57 8.63
C SER A 200 4.60 0.72 9.43
N PRO A 201 3.36 0.96 9.85
CA PRO A 201 3.02 2.12 10.66
C PRO A 201 3.73 2.07 12.02
N THR A 202 4.35 3.17 12.42
CA THR A 202 5.01 3.29 13.73
C THR A 202 4.04 3.46 14.90
N ASN A 203 2.78 3.83 14.61
CA ASN A 203 1.74 3.97 15.63
C ASN A 203 0.36 3.74 15.02
N ASN A 204 -0.39 2.80 15.56
CA ASN A 204 -1.83 2.71 15.35
C ASN A 204 -2.51 3.87 16.08
N THR A 205 -2.62 5.01 15.43
CA THR A 205 -3.41 6.15 15.93
C THR A 205 -4.90 5.92 15.66
N TYR A 206 -5.45 4.82 16.13
CA TYR A 206 -6.89 4.77 16.34
C TYR A 206 -7.20 5.57 17.59
N VAL A 207 -7.66 6.79 17.40
CA VAL A 207 -8.30 7.53 18.49
C VAL A 207 -9.50 6.71 18.97
N LYS A 208 -9.42 6.14 20.17
CA LYS A 208 -10.57 5.51 20.80
C LYS A 208 -11.70 6.53 20.82
N TRP A 209 -12.86 6.15 20.29
CA TRP A 209 -14.08 6.89 20.48
C TRP A 209 -14.35 6.93 21.97
N ASN A 210 -14.10 8.06 22.60
CA ASN A 210 -14.59 8.32 23.96
C ASN A 210 -16.10 8.54 23.83
N GLN A 211 -16.89 7.59 24.29
CA GLN A 211 -18.31 7.82 24.53
C GLN A 211 -18.41 8.94 25.56
N LYS A 212 -19.02 10.06 25.16
CA LYS A 212 -19.52 11.07 26.08
C LYS A 212 -20.86 10.63 26.65
#